data_1e43b0d398886a25ad19090b06f176b7
#
_entry.id   1e43b0d398886a25ad19090b06f176b7
#
_cell.length_a   1.000
_cell.length_b   1.000
_cell.length_c   1.000
_cell.angle_alpha   90.00
_cell.angle_beta   90.00
_cell.angle_gamma   90.00
#
_symmetry.space_group_name_H-M   'P 1'
#
loop_
_entity.id
_entity.type
_entity.pdbx_description
1 polymer ?
#
loop_
_entity_poly.entity_id
_entity_poly.type
_entity_poly.pdbx_seq_one_letter_code
_entity_poly.pdbx_strand_id
1 'polypeptide(L)'
;MGIIRIRGLLAPACCALVLALAPVPVQADTVLDWNAVVLDVIRLMRLTPPMASRELAIVNTAAFDAVDAASGLPFQPYHYDGAAVADASPRAAAAAAAYRVLSRLEPGVAARAPALAARMQALYERDTRGGAPAASLAAGIALGEQRADAIMALRAHDGFNVSPPPYWGSAKPGAWRPTPPEMAPAMLPQWATMPPWTLRSPAQFRPPGPPPMNSGKWAGSVNMTQALGSAAGRARTSERTQIALFWADNEGTETPPGHWIDIAAGIAAARRLDLVDEARLMALLSTAEADAAIAAWDAKYAYAAWRPITAIGEAAASGNTEVTPDREWKPLLPTPPFPEYISGHSAFSAAAAAVLARFFGGDRMAFSARSDTPELRAVVRRFTSFSAAAEEAGMSRIYGGIHFHFSHLDGLAVGDAVGRYVFDNFFQRQAAIATSVSAP
;
A
#
# COMPACT_ATOMS: atom_id res chain seq x y z
N MET A 1 6.74 -84.91 -41.08
CA MET A 1 7.02 -83.83 -42.02
C MET A 1 5.85 -82.83 -41.94
N GLY A 2 5.99 -81.74 -41.25
CA GLY A 2 4.96 -80.69 -41.11
C GLY A 2 5.65 -79.35 -40.92
N ILE A 3 5.56 -78.44 -41.91
CA ILE A 3 6.22 -77.18 -41.96
C ILE A 3 5.31 -76.18 -41.27
N ILE A 4 5.78 -75.57 -40.18
CA ILE A 4 5.11 -74.48 -39.47
C ILE A 4 5.56 -73.14 -40.09
N ARG A 5 4.61 -72.39 -40.65
CA ARG A 5 4.81 -71.01 -41.12
C ARG A 5 4.59 -70.04 -39.96
N ILE A 6 5.64 -69.31 -39.62
CA ILE A 6 5.55 -68.16 -38.68
C ILE A 6 5.13 -66.91 -39.44
N ARG A 7 3.96 -66.37 -39.07
CA ARG A 7 3.50 -65.08 -39.56
C ARG A 7 4.12 -64.00 -38.65
N GLY A 8 4.94 -63.13 -39.23
CA GLY A 8 5.42 -61.92 -38.54
C GLY A 8 4.31 -60.88 -38.39
N LEU A 9 4.11 -60.43 -37.17
CA LEU A 9 3.28 -59.26 -36.84
C LEU A 9 4.14 -57.99 -36.97
N LEU A 10 3.78 -57.15 -37.92
CA LEU A 10 4.26 -55.77 -38.03
C LEU A 10 3.52 -54.93 -36.98
N ALA A 11 4.25 -54.41 -35.99
CA ALA A 11 3.73 -53.42 -35.04
C ALA A 11 3.80 -52.01 -35.69
N PRO A 12 2.75 -51.16 -35.57
CA PRO A 12 2.81 -49.79 -36.05
C PRO A 12 3.65 -48.94 -35.11
N ALA A 13 4.67 -48.26 -35.64
CA ALA A 13 5.45 -47.27 -34.92
C ALA A 13 4.58 -46.01 -34.75
N CYS A 14 4.06 -45.73 -33.53
CA CYS A 14 3.50 -44.46 -33.14
C CYS A 14 4.62 -43.42 -32.98
N CYS A 15 4.82 -42.55 -33.98
CA CYS A 15 5.59 -41.31 -33.83
C CYS A 15 4.82 -40.35 -32.88
N ALA A 16 5.21 -40.31 -31.61
CA ALA A 16 4.75 -39.25 -30.71
C ALA A 16 5.41 -37.92 -31.12
N LEU A 17 4.61 -37.02 -31.68
CA LEU A 17 5.02 -35.67 -31.98
C LEU A 17 5.12 -34.89 -30.65
N VAL A 18 6.32 -34.77 -30.10
CA VAL A 18 6.60 -33.90 -28.94
C VAL A 18 6.58 -32.45 -29.48
N LEU A 19 5.45 -31.79 -29.35
CA LEU A 19 5.37 -30.33 -29.51
C LEU A 19 6.20 -29.72 -28.37
N ALA A 20 7.42 -29.28 -28.68
CA ALA A 20 8.18 -28.41 -27.83
C ALA A 20 7.43 -27.07 -27.70
N LEU A 21 6.72 -26.87 -26.60
CA LEU A 21 6.20 -25.56 -26.21
C LEU A 21 7.44 -24.65 -26.05
N ALA A 22 7.68 -23.78 -27.04
CA ALA A 22 8.64 -22.71 -26.88
C ALA A 22 8.25 -21.91 -25.62
N PRO A 23 9.19 -21.54 -24.75
CA PRO A 23 8.89 -20.68 -23.61
C PRO A 23 8.32 -19.39 -24.18
N VAL A 24 7.05 -19.09 -23.84
CA VAL A 24 6.46 -17.79 -24.09
C VAL A 24 7.36 -16.80 -23.35
N PRO A 25 7.95 -15.79 -24.04
CA PRO A 25 8.75 -14.80 -23.33
C PRO A 25 7.86 -14.20 -22.24
N VAL A 26 8.31 -14.28 -21.00
CA VAL A 26 7.68 -13.57 -19.90
C VAL A 26 7.75 -12.10 -20.29
N GLN A 27 6.62 -11.52 -20.66
CA GLN A 27 6.55 -10.12 -21.01
C GLN A 27 6.99 -9.35 -19.78
N ALA A 28 8.02 -8.53 -19.95
CA ALA A 28 8.56 -7.75 -18.83
C ALA A 28 7.44 -6.82 -18.32
N ASP A 29 7.17 -6.96 -17.04
CA ASP A 29 6.06 -6.35 -16.35
C ASP A 29 6.48 -4.97 -15.82
N THR A 30 6.45 -3.97 -16.71
CA THR A 30 7.06 -2.66 -16.45
C THR A 30 6.50 -2.00 -15.21
N VAL A 31 5.18 -1.99 -15.04
CA VAL A 31 4.55 -1.32 -13.89
C VAL A 31 4.91 -2.02 -12.59
N LEU A 32 4.87 -3.34 -12.55
CA LEU A 32 5.19 -4.12 -11.35
C LEU A 32 6.69 -4.05 -11.01
N ASP A 33 7.57 -4.10 -12.02
CA ASP A 33 9.01 -3.96 -11.83
C ASP A 33 9.38 -2.60 -11.24
N TRP A 34 8.72 -1.51 -11.68
CA TRP A 34 8.95 -0.18 -11.13
C TRP A 34 8.37 -0.03 -9.73
N ASN A 35 7.22 -0.65 -9.42
CA ASN A 35 6.72 -0.68 -8.04
C ASN A 35 7.69 -1.41 -7.11
N ALA A 36 8.30 -2.52 -7.53
CA ALA A 36 9.34 -3.19 -6.74
C ALA A 36 10.55 -2.26 -6.48
N VAL A 37 10.93 -1.41 -7.44
CA VAL A 37 11.97 -0.38 -7.24
C VAL A 37 11.54 0.68 -6.24
N VAL A 38 10.29 1.17 -6.32
CA VAL A 38 9.75 2.14 -5.33
C VAL A 38 9.82 1.56 -3.93
N LEU A 39 9.44 0.29 -3.74
CA LEU A 39 9.54 -0.37 -2.43
C LEU A 39 10.99 -0.46 -1.93
N ASP A 40 11.96 -0.73 -2.80
CA ASP A 40 13.38 -0.71 -2.43
C ASP A 40 13.87 0.70 -2.05
N VAL A 41 13.37 1.73 -2.72
CA VAL A 41 13.65 3.14 -2.37
C VAL A 41 13.04 3.47 -1.00
N ILE A 42 11.78 3.10 -0.73
CA ILE A 42 11.12 3.30 0.56
C ILE A 42 11.93 2.67 1.69
N ARG A 43 12.39 1.43 1.52
CA ARG A 43 13.25 0.72 2.48
C ARG A 43 14.58 1.45 2.72
N LEU A 44 15.25 1.85 1.63
CA LEU A 44 16.54 2.55 1.66
C LEU A 44 16.45 3.90 2.37
N MET A 45 15.42 4.67 2.03
CA MET A 45 15.21 6.03 2.55
C MET A 45 14.56 6.02 3.93
N ARG A 46 14.13 4.85 4.42
CA ARG A 46 13.45 4.66 5.71
C ARG A 46 12.23 5.56 5.84
N LEU A 47 11.43 5.63 4.79
CA LEU A 47 10.27 6.50 4.78
C LEU A 47 9.25 6.05 5.84
N THR A 48 8.59 7.03 6.46
CA THR A 48 7.45 6.75 7.34
C THR A 48 6.24 6.31 6.52
N PRO A 49 5.26 5.58 7.07
CA PRO A 49 4.10 5.11 6.31
C PRO A 49 3.35 6.20 5.52
N PRO A 50 3.08 7.40 6.08
CA PRO A 50 2.47 8.46 5.29
C PRO A 50 3.35 8.99 4.15
N MET A 51 4.66 9.11 4.36
CA MET A 51 5.59 9.53 3.31
C MET A 51 5.68 8.48 2.20
N ALA A 52 5.75 7.20 2.56
CA ALA A 52 5.75 6.08 1.62
C ALA A 52 4.48 6.06 0.76
N SER A 53 3.29 6.22 1.37
CA SER A 53 2.03 6.28 0.63
C SER A 53 1.96 7.45 -0.35
N ARG A 54 2.52 8.62 0.03
CA ARG A 54 2.62 9.78 -0.85
C ARG A 54 3.54 9.51 -2.05
N GLU A 55 4.70 8.91 -1.83
CA GLU A 55 5.65 8.61 -2.90
C GLU A 55 5.08 7.59 -3.88
N LEU A 56 4.48 6.50 -3.37
CA LEU A 56 3.77 5.52 -4.17
C LEU A 56 2.68 6.17 -5.02
N ALA A 57 1.89 7.09 -4.44
CA ALA A 57 0.83 7.77 -5.18
C ALA A 57 1.37 8.69 -6.28
N ILE A 58 2.50 9.40 -6.07
CA ILE A 58 3.12 10.23 -7.11
C ILE A 58 3.61 9.36 -8.27
N VAL A 59 4.33 8.28 -7.99
CA VAL A 59 4.86 7.38 -9.03
C VAL A 59 3.72 6.75 -9.81
N ASN A 60 2.75 6.18 -9.13
CA ASN A 60 1.70 5.38 -9.77
C ASN A 60 0.65 6.22 -10.52
N THR A 61 0.34 7.44 -10.05
CA THR A 61 -0.55 8.34 -10.81
C THR A 61 0.15 8.89 -12.05
N ALA A 62 1.45 9.21 -11.96
CA ALA A 62 2.21 9.66 -13.13
C ALA A 62 2.36 8.55 -14.17
N ALA A 63 2.66 7.31 -13.74
CA ALA A 63 2.75 6.15 -14.61
C ALA A 63 1.39 5.81 -15.25
N PHE A 64 0.30 5.86 -14.47
CA PHE A 64 -1.05 5.60 -14.97
C PHE A 64 -1.45 6.63 -16.03
N ASP A 65 -1.35 7.93 -15.77
CA ASP A 65 -1.72 8.97 -16.73
C ASP A 65 -0.92 8.85 -18.04
N ALA A 66 0.35 8.43 -17.94
CA ALA A 66 1.19 8.21 -19.11
C ALA A 66 0.78 6.96 -19.91
N VAL A 67 0.53 5.85 -19.23
CA VAL A 67 0.09 4.59 -19.85
C VAL A 67 -1.30 4.73 -20.47
N ASP A 68 -2.23 5.33 -19.74
CA ASP A 68 -3.61 5.54 -20.17
C ASP A 68 -3.68 6.40 -21.45
N ALA A 69 -2.93 7.53 -21.46
CA ALA A 69 -2.85 8.40 -22.64
C ALA A 69 -2.19 7.73 -23.85
N ALA A 70 -1.16 6.91 -23.63
CA ALA A 70 -0.50 6.13 -24.69
C ALA A 70 -1.35 4.95 -25.18
N SER A 71 -2.37 4.54 -24.41
CA SER A 71 -3.27 3.42 -24.72
C SER A 71 -4.64 3.86 -25.26
N GLY A 72 -4.80 5.13 -25.58
CA GLY A 72 -6.04 5.66 -26.15
C GLY A 72 -7.06 6.17 -25.15
N LEU A 73 -6.68 6.41 -23.90
CA LEU A 73 -7.53 6.91 -22.81
C LEU A 73 -8.72 5.99 -22.50
N PRO A 74 -8.53 4.69 -22.25
CA PRO A 74 -9.62 3.80 -21.89
C PRO A 74 -10.22 4.12 -20.51
N PHE A 75 -9.53 4.90 -19.69
CA PHE A 75 -9.98 5.31 -18.38
C PHE A 75 -9.97 6.84 -18.21
N GLN A 76 -10.58 7.32 -17.14
CA GLN A 76 -10.49 8.71 -16.73
C GLN A 76 -9.10 8.96 -16.13
N PRO A 77 -8.27 9.85 -16.72
CA PRO A 77 -6.98 10.20 -16.16
C PRO A 77 -7.12 10.85 -14.78
N TYR A 78 -6.07 10.77 -13.98
CA TYR A 78 -6.02 11.46 -12.71
C TYR A 78 -5.77 12.97 -12.88
N HIS A 79 -4.76 13.33 -13.65
CA HIS A 79 -4.35 14.73 -13.90
C HIS A 79 -3.85 14.92 -15.34
N TYR A 80 -4.67 14.55 -16.30
CA TYR A 80 -4.39 14.73 -17.73
C TYR A 80 -5.64 15.14 -18.48
N ASP A 81 -5.55 16.27 -19.18
CA ASP A 81 -6.64 16.86 -19.99
C ASP A 81 -6.33 16.88 -21.49
N GLY A 82 -5.22 16.26 -21.91
CA GLY A 82 -4.79 16.17 -23.30
C GLY A 82 -5.49 15.05 -24.06
N ALA A 83 -5.24 15.03 -25.37
CA ALA A 83 -5.69 13.94 -26.24
C ALA A 83 -4.85 12.68 -26.06
N ALA A 84 -5.41 11.53 -26.47
CA ALA A 84 -4.66 10.28 -26.54
C ALA A 84 -3.42 10.42 -27.46
N VAL A 85 -2.32 9.78 -27.09
CA VAL A 85 -1.04 9.75 -27.83
C VAL A 85 -0.82 8.33 -28.35
N ALA A 86 -1.72 7.89 -29.26
CA ALA A 86 -1.79 6.50 -29.69
C ALA A 86 -0.50 5.92 -30.31
N ASP A 87 0.39 6.78 -30.84
CA ASP A 87 1.68 6.35 -31.39
C ASP A 87 2.77 6.21 -30.33
N ALA A 88 2.52 6.62 -29.07
CA ALA A 88 3.48 6.50 -27.97
C ALA A 88 3.54 5.05 -27.46
N SER A 89 4.73 4.58 -27.09
CA SER A 89 4.90 3.30 -26.41
C SER A 89 4.42 3.39 -24.95
N PRO A 90 3.34 2.68 -24.54
CA PRO A 90 2.85 2.73 -23.16
C PRO A 90 3.90 2.24 -22.16
N ARG A 91 4.69 1.24 -22.55
CA ARG A 91 5.78 0.70 -21.76
C ARG A 91 6.88 1.73 -21.50
N ALA A 92 7.33 2.44 -22.55
CA ALA A 92 8.31 3.50 -22.41
C ALA A 92 7.78 4.68 -21.58
N ALA A 93 6.48 4.98 -21.71
CA ALA A 93 5.82 6.02 -20.94
C ALA A 93 5.77 5.70 -19.43
N ALA A 94 5.41 4.47 -19.07
CA ALA A 94 5.44 4.02 -17.67
C ALA A 94 6.84 4.12 -17.07
N ALA A 95 7.85 3.57 -17.77
CA ALA A 95 9.23 3.58 -17.32
C ALA A 95 9.79 4.99 -17.17
N ALA A 96 9.53 5.86 -18.14
CA ALA A 96 10.01 7.25 -18.11
C ALA A 96 9.35 8.04 -16.96
N ALA A 97 8.05 7.84 -16.71
CA ALA A 97 7.35 8.46 -15.61
C ALA A 97 7.94 8.03 -14.25
N ALA A 98 8.06 6.74 -14.00
CA ALA A 98 8.58 6.21 -12.74
C ALA A 98 10.04 6.61 -12.51
N TYR A 99 10.91 6.45 -13.51
CA TYR A 99 12.31 6.82 -13.42
C TYR A 99 12.49 8.31 -13.10
N ARG A 100 11.75 9.18 -13.79
CA ARG A 100 11.82 10.62 -13.59
C ARG A 100 11.34 11.05 -12.21
N VAL A 101 10.22 10.50 -11.71
CA VAL A 101 9.75 10.77 -10.36
C VAL A 101 10.79 10.37 -9.32
N LEU A 102 11.26 9.14 -9.34
CA LEU A 102 12.21 8.63 -8.35
C LEU A 102 13.54 9.39 -8.38
N SER A 103 14.06 9.69 -9.59
CA SER A 103 15.30 10.45 -9.73
C SER A 103 15.21 11.87 -9.20
N ARG A 104 14.00 12.48 -9.17
CA ARG A 104 13.75 13.83 -8.67
C ARG A 104 13.42 13.87 -7.19
N LEU A 105 12.62 12.93 -6.70
CA LEU A 105 12.23 12.88 -5.30
C LEU A 105 13.37 12.37 -4.42
N GLU A 106 14.14 11.38 -4.92
CA GLU A 106 15.15 10.69 -4.15
C GLU A 106 16.55 10.72 -4.84
N PRO A 107 17.11 11.94 -5.07
CA PRO A 107 18.39 12.07 -5.74
C PRO A 107 19.57 11.43 -5.00
N GLY A 108 19.39 11.12 -3.71
CA GLY A 108 20.38 10.47 -2.87
C GLY A 108 20.56 8.97 -3.09
N VAL A 109 19.67 8.31 -3.86
CA VAL A 109 19.72 6.86 -4.10
C VAL A 109 21.05 6.43 -4.71
N ALA A 110 21.55 7.14 -5.71
CA ALA A 110 22.81 6.78 -6.37
C ALA A 110 24.03 6.78 -5.42
N ALA A 111 24.05 7.70 -4.46
CA ALA A 111 25.11 7.76 -3.46
C ALA A 111 24.99 6.71 -2.36
N ARG A 112 23.75 6.38 -1.94
CA ARG A 112 23.48 5.46 -0.84
C ARG A 112 23.44 4.00 -1.27
N ALA A 113 22.95 3.71 -2.49
CA ALA A 113 22.79 2.36 -3.03
C ALA A 113 23.08 2.34 -4.54
N PRO A 114 24.36 2.34 -4.96
CA PRO A 114 24.74 2.31 -6.38
C PRO A 114 24.12 1.14 -7.16
N ALA A 115 23.94 -0.01 -6.51
CA ALA A 115 23.32 -1.18 -7.13
C ALA A 115 21.83 -0.94 -7.46
N LEU A 116 21.08 -0.26 -6.58
CA LEU A 116 19.69 0.13 -6.84
C LEU A 116 19.62 1.15 -7.97
N ALA A 117 20.48 2.15 -7.97
CA ALA A 117 20.57 3.13 -9.07
C ALA A 117 20.88 2.45 -10.41
N ALA A 118 21.80 1.49 -10.43
CA ALA A 118 22.12 0.70 -11.63
C ALA A 118 20.90 -0.15 -12.09
N ARG A 119 20.15 -0.73 -11.16
CA ARG A 119 18.89 -1.44 -11.48
C ARG A 119 17.86 -0.50 -12.08
N MET A 120 17.66 0.69 -11.51
CA MET A 120 16.76 1.72 -12.06
C MET A 120 17.14 2.08 -13.49
N GLN A 121 18.44 2.32 -13.75
CA GLN A 121 18.95 2.63 -15.07
C GLN A 121 18.73 1.46 -16.05
N ALA A 122 19.01 0.23 -15.63
CA ALA A 122 18.84 -0.95 -16.47
C ALA A 122 17.36 -1.20 -16.85
N LEU A 123 16.43 -1.01 -15.91
CA LEU A 123 14.98 -1.09 -16.18
C LEU A 123 14.54 0.00 -17.15
N TYR A 124 14.99 1.24 -16.94
CA TYR A 124 14.71 2.34 -17.86
C TYR A 124 15.19 2.03 -19.26
N GLU A 125 16.44 1.58 -19.42
CA GLU A 125 17.01 1.22 -20.74
C GLU A 125 16.28 0.05 -21.38
N ARG A 126 15.93 -0.97 -20.63
CA ARG A 126 15.15 -2.12 -21.11
C ARG A 126 13.84 -1.66 -21.75
N ASP A 127 13.13 -0.73 -21.09
CA ASP A 127 11.77 -0.34 -21.45
C ASP A 127 11.72 0.80 -22.47
N THR A 128 12.85 1.53 -22.65
CA THR A 128 12.93 2.68 -23.57
C THR A 128 13.80 2.44 -24.83
N ARG A 129 14.48 1.29 -24.95
CA ARG A 129 15.42 1.02 -26.06
C ARG A 129 15.03 -0.16 -26.95
N GLY A 130 13.88 -0.78 -26.76
CA GLY A 130 13.52 -1.96 -27.56
C GLY A 130 12.03 -2.24 -27.59
N GLY A 131 11.62 -3.14 -28.50
CA GLY A 131 10.26 -3.65 -28.58
C GLY A 131 9.24 -2.78 -29.31
N ALA A 132 9.62 -1.57 -29.75
CA ALA A 132 8.77 -0.66 -30.52
C ALA A 132 9.60 0.22 -31.46
N PRO A 133 9.00 0.86 -32.48
CA PRO A 133 9.67 1.83 -33.36
C PRO A 133 10.29 2.99 -32.55
N ALA A 134 11.43 3.50 -33.02
CA ALA A 134 12.16 4.58 -32.34
C ALA A 134 11.29 5.82 -32.08
N ALA A 135 10.44 6.21 -33.03
CA ALA A 135 9.51 7.32 -32.87
C ALA A 135 8.48 7.07 -31.74
N SER A 136 7.97 5.84 -31.65
CA SER A 136 7.02 5.42 -30.61
C SER A 136 7.67 5.42 -29.23
N LEU A 137 8.92 4.95 -29.12
CA LEU A 137 9.69 5.01 -27.87
C LEU A 137 9.94 6.47 -27.45
N ALA A 138 10.37 7.33 -28.38
CA ALA A 138 10.61 8.75 -28.11
C ALA A 138 9.33 9.47 -27.63
N ALA A 139 8.19 9.21 -28.28
CA ALA A 139 6.90 9.76 -27.88
C ALA A 139 6.48 9.26 -26.49
N GLY A 140 6.67 7.98 -26.18
CA GLY A 140 6.42 7.39 -24.86
C GLY A 140 7.27 8.03 -23.78
N ILE A 141 8.58 8.17 -24.00
CA ILE A 141 9.50 8.82 -23.07
C ILE A 141 9.04 10.26 -22.78
N ALA A 142 8.79 11.06 -23.82
CA ALA A 142 8.37 12.45 -23.66
C ALA A 142 7.04 12.56 -22.88
N LEU A 143 6.08 11.68 -23.16
CA LEU A 143 4.81 11.62 -22.46
C LEU A 143 5.01 11.25 -20.97
N GLY A 144 5.79 10.21 -20.68
CA GLY A 144 6.09 9.78 -19.31
C GLY A 144 6.75 10.87 -18.48
N GLU A 145 7.78 11.53 -19.05
CA GLU A 145 8.43 12.64 -18.38
C GLU A 145 7.49 13.82 -18.12
N GLN A 146 6.65 14.16 -19.09
CA GLN A 146 5.65 15.22 -18.94
C GLN A 146 4.64 14.90 -17.82
N ARG A 147 4.17 13.64 -17.72
CA ARG A 147 3.23 13.25 -16.66
C ARG A 147 3.90 13.26 -15.28
N ALA A 148 5.13 12.78 -15.19
CA ALA A 148 5.92 12.88 -13.97
C ALA A 148 6.05 14.32 -13.48
N ASP A 149 6.44 15.24 -14.36
CA ASP A 149 6.58 16.66 -14.01
C ASP A 149 5.24 17.28 -13.59
N ALA A 150 4.13 16.93 -14.26
CA ALA A 150 2.80 17.44 -13.94
C ALA A 150 2.33 17.00 -12.54
N ILE A 151 2.45 15.70 -12.21
CA ILE A 151 2.07 15.17 -10.89
C ILE A 151 2.97 15.72 -9.78
N MET A 152 4.28 15.80 -10.01
CA MET A 152 5.20 16.39 -9.03
C MET A 152 4.90 17.88 -8.81
N ALA A 153 4.55 18.64 -9.85
CA ALA A 153 4.15 20.05 -9.73
C ALA A 153 2.84 20.20 -8.95
N LEU A 154 1.84 19.33 -9.22
CA LEU A 154 0.57 19.30 -8.50
C LEU A 154 0.78 19.09 -6.99
N ARG A 155 1.76 18.27 -6.60
CA ARG A 155 2.06 17.92 -5.21
C ARG A 155 3.23 18.70 -4.59
N ALA A 156 3.83 19.66 -5.32
CA ALA A 156 5.01 20.40 -4.86
C ALA A 156 4.74 21.22 -3.59
N HIS A 157 3.51 21.68 -3.40
CA HIS A 157 3.10 22.56 -2.31
C HIS A 157 1.99 21.94 -1.44
N ASP A 158 1.95 20.62 -1.34
CA ASP A 158 0.94 19.90 -0.55
C ASP A 158 1.21 19.93 0.97
N GLY A 159 2.32 20.50 1.40
CA GLY A 159 2.66 20.68 2.80
C GLY A 159 3.46 19.52 3.42
N PHE A 160 3.81 18.48 2.65
CA PHE A 160 4.54 17.33 3.20
C PHE A 160 5.85 17.68 3.88
N ASN A 161 6.56 18.70 3.38
CA ASN A 161 7.87 19.16 3.85
C ASN A 161 7.79 20.35 4.83
N VAL A 162 6.59 20.75 5.23
CA VAL A 162 6.43 21.78 6.27
C VAL A 162 6.88 21.20 7.61
N SER A 163 7.67 21.96 8.35
CA SER A 163 8.12 21.61 9.71
C SER A 163 7.35 22.48 10.72
N PRO A 164 6.18 22.03 11.18
CA PRO A 164 5.43 22.78 12.20
C PRO A 164 6.17 22.74 13.54
N PRO A 165 5.84 23.63 14.49
CA PRO A 165 6.36 23.53 15.85
C PRO A 165 6.12 22.14 16.43
N PRO A 166 7.07 21.59 17.22
CA PRO A 166 6.93 20.27 17.82
C PRO A 166 5.67 20.18 18.67
N TYR A 167 4.85 19.15 18.44
CA TYR A 167 3.65 18.88 19.24
C TYR A 167 3.99 17.91 20.37
N TRP A 168 3.86 18.39 21.61
CA TRP A 168 4.19 17.66 22.82
C TRP A 168 2.96 17.10 23.54
N GLY A 169 1.77 17.34 23.01
CA GLY A 169 0.51 16.87 23.59
C GLY A 169 0.19 17.51 24.95
N SER A 170 -0.46 16.76 25.83
CA SER A 170 -0.94 17.26 27.13
C SER A 170 -0.89 16.18 28.22
N ALA A 171 -0.69 16.60 29.46
CA ALA A 171 -0.74 15.71 30.63
C ALA A 171 -2.18 15.38 31.10
N LYS A 172 -3.22 15.92 30.45
CA LYS A 172 -4.62 15.63 30.80
C LYS A 172 -4.94 14.15 30.56
N PRO A 173 -5.72 13.50 31.44
CA PRO A 173 -6.20 12.15 31.20
C PRO A 173 -6.85 12.03 29.80
N GLY A 174 -6.58 10.93 29.10
CA GLY A 174 -7.07 10.73 27.72
C GLY A 174 -6.23 11.40 26.63
N ALA A 175 -5.45 12.43 26.94
CA ALA A 175 -4.66 13.15 25.95
C ALA A 175 -3.30 12.48 25.69
N TRP A 176 -2.91 12.49 24.41
CA TRP A 176 -1.60 12.01 23.98
C TRP A 176 -0.46 12.87 24.53
N ARG A 177 0.64 12.24 24.81
CA ARG A 177 1.95 12.81 25.13
C ARG A 177 3.06 11.85 24.72
N PRO A 178 4.31 12.30 24.64
CA PRO A 178 5.45 11.45 24.36
C PRO A 178 5.48 10.19 25.23
N THR A 179 5.90 9.09 24.65
CA THR A 179 5.97 7.77 25.30
C THR A 179 7.41 7.27 25.37
N PRO A 180 7.75 6.48 26.43
CA PRO A 180 9.06 5.85 26.51
C PRO A 180 9.31 4.87 25.34
N PRO A 181 10.59 4.58 25.00
CA PRO A 181 11.79 5.15 25.62
C PRO A 181 12.22 6.51 25.07
N GLU A 182 11.84 6.87 23.83
CA GLU A 182 12.39 8.01 23.10
C GLU A 182 11.88 9.36 23.59
N MET A 183 10.69 9.40 24.18
CA MET A 183 10.05 10.64 24.63
C MET A 183 10.02 11.74 23.56
N ALA A 184 9.85 11.33 22.30
CA ALA A 184 9.88 12.20 21.12
C ALA A 184 8.59 13.00 20.95
N PRO A 185 8.64 14.22 20.34
CA PRO A 185 7.44 14.95 19.95
C PRO A 185 6.66 14.18 18.87
N ALA A 186 5.41 14.59 18.64
CA ALA A 186 4.56 13.90 17.67
C ALA A 186 5.06 14.03 16.25
N MET A 187 5.08 12.90 15.53
CA MET A 187 5.53 12.78 14.15
C MET A 187 4.46 13.27 13.18
N LEU A 188 4.88 14.07 12.19
CA LEU A 188 4.11 14.47 11.03
C LEU A 188 2.76 15.15 11.32
N PRO A 189 2.66 16.12 12.26
CA PRO A 189 1.38 16.77 12.52
C PRO A 189 0.80 17.51 11.29
N GLN A 190 1.64 17.95 10.36
CA GLN A 190 1.19 18.58 9.11
C GLN A 190 0.35 17.65 8.21
N TRP A 191 0.52 16.33 8.33
CA TRP A 191 -0.24 15.38 7.51
C TRP A 191 -1.75 15.44 7.74
N ALA A 192 -2.17 15.88 8.94
CA ALA A 192 -3.58 16.07 9.28
C ALA A 192 -4.30 17.14 8.44
N THR A 193 -3.55 18.04 7.81
CA THR A 193 -4.10 19.16 7.04
C THR A 193 -3.65 19.17 5.58
N MET A 194 -2.95 18.13 5.14
CA MET A 194 -2.55 18.00 3.74
C MET A 194 -3.76 17.91 2.81
N PRO A 195 -3.71 18.55 1.62
CA PRO A 195 -4.75 18.35 0.61
C PRO A 195 -4.77 16.89 0.17
N PRO A 196 -5.94 16.23 0.24
CA PRO A 196 -6.06 14.84 -0.20
C PRO A 196 -5.82 14.67 -1.71
N TRP A 197 -5.68 13.42 -2.15
CA TRP A 197 -5.58 13.04 -3.55
C TRP A 197 -6.92 13.02 -4.24
N THR A 198 -7.92 12.46 -3.57
CA THR A 198 -9.25 12.22 -4.12
C THR A 198 -10.36 12.70 -3.19
N LEU A 199 -10.15 12.68 -1.89
CA LEU A 199 -11.14 13.12 -0.91
C LEU A 199 -11.36 14.65 -1.01
N ARG A 200 -12.55 15.11 -0.62
CA ARG A 200 -12.89 16.54 -0.60
C ARG A 200 -12.18 17.30 0.53
N SER A 201 -11.87 16.60 1.62
CA SER A 201 -11.13 17.13 2.76
C SER A 201 -10.54 15.99 3.59
N PRO A 202 -9.52 16.24 4.44
CA PRO A 202 -9.00 15.25 5.38
C PRO A 202 -10.09 14.67 6.31
N ALA A 203 -11.06 15.48 6.68
CA ALA A 203 -12.14 15.13 7.61
C ALA A 203 -13.35 14.44 6.96
N GLN A 204 -13.33 14.16 5.65
CA GLN A 204 -14.50 13.62 4.94
C GLN A 204 -15.10 12.37 5.59
N PHE A 205 -14.25 11.49 6.11
CA PHE A 205 -14.64 10.24 6.77
C PHE A 205 -14.18 10.17 8.24
N ARG A 206 -13.95 11.35 8.87
CA ARG A 206 -13.54 11.38 10.28
C ARG A 206 -14.56 10.67 11.16
N PRO A 207 -14.15 9.66 11.95
CA PRO A 207 -15.04 8.95 12.84
C PRO A 207 -15.43 9.82 14.06
N PRO A 208 -16.44 9.42 14.85
CA PRO A 208 -16.96 10.23 15.95
C PRO A 208 -15.99 10.44 17.14
N GLY A 209 -14.86 9.73 17.18
CA GLY A 209 -13.88 9.78 18.26
C GLY A 209 -13.86 8.56 19.16
N PRO A 210 -12.85 8.45 20.05
CA PRO A 210 -12.75 7.34 20.97
C PRO A 210 -13.94 7.31 21.93
N PRO A 211 -14.36 6.12 22.45
CA PRO A 211 -15.41 6.02 23.41
C PRO A 211 -15.05 6.73 24.71
N PRO A 212 -16.04 7.23 25.48
CA PRO A 212 -15.80 7.85 26.78
C PRO A 212 -15.00 6.92 27.71
N MET A 213 -14.00 7.46 28.41
CA MET A 213 -13.10 6.68 29.27
C MET A 213 -13.85 5.95 30.41
N ASN A 214 -14.98 6.45 30.87
CA ASN A 214 -15.82 5.81 31.89
C ASN A 214 -16.78 4.76 31.33
N SER A 215 -16.68 4.40 30.03
CA SER A 215 -17.56 3.41 29.41
C SER A 215 -16.95 2.01 29.43
N GLY A 216 -17.81 0.97 29.47
CA GLY A 216 -17.38 -0.43 29.35
C GLY A 216 -16.74 -0.74 27.98
N LYS A 217 -17.11 -0.01 26.89
CA LYS A 217 -16.47 -0.15 25.57
C LYS A 217 -15.00 0.27 25.63
N TRP A 218 -14.69 1.37 26.32
CA TRP A 218 -13.33 1.81 26.53
C TRP A 218 -12.56 0.80 27.39
N ALA A 219 -13.10 0.43 28.56
CA ALA A 219 -12.48 -0.51 29.48
C ALA A 219 -12.20 -1.86 28.82
N GLY A 220 -13.15 -2.43 28.09
CA GLY A 220 -12.97 -3.69 27.37
C GLY A 220 -11.83 -3.64 26.35
N SER A 221 -11.69 -2.51 25.62
CA SER A 221 -10.60 -2.34 24.67
C SER A 221 -9.23 -2.17 25.35
N VAL A 222 -9.16 -1.43 26.46
CA VAL A 222 -7.92 -1.28 27.25
C VAL A 222 -7.50 -2.61 27.82
N ASN A 223 -8.41 -3.35 28.47
CA ASN A 223 -8.14 -4.65 29.08
C ASN A 223 -7.71 -5.69 28.02
N MET A 224 -8.31 -5.67 26.84
CA MET A 224 -7.87 -6.53 25.72
C MET A 224 -6.41 -6.23 25.34
N THR A 225 -6.07 -4.95 25.14
CA THR A 225 -4.71 -4.56 24.80
C THR A 225 -3.73 -4.83 25.93
N GLN A 226 -4.13 -4.59 27.19
CA GLN A 226 -3.30 -4.90 28.37
C GLN A 226 -2.95 -6.39 28.44
N ALA A 227 -3.93 -7.27 28.19
CA ALA A 227 -3.74 -8.71 28.21
C ALA A 227 -2.93 -9.24 27.04
N LEU A 228 -3.31 -8.85 25.81
CA LEU A 228 -2.74 -9.41 24.58
C LEU A 228 -1.49 -8.69 24.08
N GLY A 229 -1.33 -7.41 24.41
CA GLY A 229 -0.26 -6.56 23.92
C GLY A 229 0.99 -6.50 24.79
N SER A 230 0.94 -7.06 26.00
CA SER A 230 2.06 -7.01 26.96
C SER A 230 3.31 -7.74 26.45
N ALA A 231 4.48 -7.12 26.57
CA ALA A 231 5.77 -7.75 26.23
C ALA A 231 6.03 -9.03 27.05
N ALA A 232 5.67 -9.02 28.33
CA ALA A 232 5.82 -10.15 29.25
C ALA A 232 4.53 -10.99 29.39
N GLY A 233 3.47 -10.67 28.65
CA GLY A 233 2.15 -11.27 28.81
C GLY A 233 2.08 -12.74 28.38
N ARG A 234 1.37 -13.55 29.15
CA ARG A 234 1.13 -14.98 28.87
C ARG A 234 -0.19 -15.24 28.13
N ALA A 235 -1.05 -14.23 27.98
CA ALA A 235 -2.33 -14.36 27.28
C ALA A 235 -2.19 -14.36 25.77
N ARG A 236 -1.08 -13.82 25.23
CA ARG A 236 -0.77 -13.83 23.81
C ARG A 236 -0.11 -15.15 23.41
N THR A 237 -0.68 -15.82 22.41
CA THR A 237 -0.11 -17.05 21.83
C THR A 237 1.11 -16.73 20.95
N SER A 238 1.91 -17.75 20.61
CA SER A 238 3.02 -17.64 19.65
C SER A 238 2.54 -17.16 18.27
N GLU A 239 1.39 -17.65 17.81
CA GLU A 239 0.75 -17.21 16.55
C GLU A 239 0.44 -15.70 16.58
N ARG A 240 -0.17 -15.19 17.65
CA ARG A 240 -0.46 -13.75 17.80
C ARG A 240 0.82 -12.91 17.88
N THR A 241 1.88 -13.46 18.47
CA THR A 241 3.20 -12.81 18.46
C THR A 241 3.76 -12.74 17.04
N GLN A 242 3.67 -13.83 16.29
CA GLN A 242 4.09 -13.86 14.89
C GLN A 242 3.29 -12.87 14.04
N ILE A 243 1.95 -12.78 14.22
CA ILE A 243 1.10 -11.79 13.54
C ILE A 243 1.55 -10.38 13.86
N ALA A 244 1.82 -10.05 15.15
CA ALA A 244 2.27 -8.72 15.54
C ALA A 244 3.58 -8.32 14.85
N LEU A 245 4.52 -9.25 14.72
CA LEU A 245 5.82 -9.02 14.09
C LEU A 245 5.72 -9.03 12.56
N PHE A 246 4.86 -9.86 11.99
CA PHE A 246 4.67 -9.99 10.54
C PHE A 246 4.18 -8.68 9.92
N TRP A 247 3.21 -8.03 10.54
CA TRP A 247 2.64 -6.75 10.14
C TRP A 247 3.28 -5.56 10.90
N ALA A 248 4.50 -5.71 11.40
CA ALA A 248 5.15 -4.60 12.11
C ALA A 248 5.39 -3.40 11.20
N ASP A 249 5.87 -3.64 10.00
CA ASP A 249 6.04 -2.69 8.91
C ASP A 249 6.63 -1.34 9.35
N ASN A 250 7.71 -1.44 10.12
CA ASN A 250 8.42 -0.29 10.68
C ASN A 250 9.23 0.46 9.61
N GLU A 251 9.75 1.63 9.95
CA GLU A 251 10.70 2.37 9.11
C GLU A 251 11.89 1.49 8.71
N GLY A 252 12.23 1.50 7.42
CA GLY A 252 13.26 0.62 6.84
C GLY A 252 12.71 -0.70 6.29
N THR A 253 11.39 -0.90 6.38
CA THR A 253 10.63 -1.89 5.59
C THR A 253 9.89 -1.19 4.45
N GLU A 254 9.12 -1.94 3.67
CA GLU A 254 8.20 -1.37 2.67
C GLU A 254 7.06 -0.55 3.29
N THR A 255 6.88 -0.59 4.62
CA THR A 255 5.79 0.04 5.36
C THR A 255 4.39 -0.52 5.02
N PRO A 256 3.32 -0.24 5.80
CA PRO A 256 2.00 -0.82 5.51
C PRO A 256 1.48 -0.56 4.09
N PRO A 257 1.56 0.67 3.52
CA PRO A 257 1.14 0.87 2.14
C PRO A 257 1.99 0.08 1.12
N GLY A 258 3.30 0.00 1.31
CA GLY A 258 4.16 -0.80 0.43
C GLY A 258 3.85 -2.29 0.51
N HIS A 259 3.55 -2.81 1.68
CA HIS A 259 3.15 -4.22 1.86
C HIS A 259 1.89 -4.57 1.03
N TRP A 260 0.91 -3.67 0.98
CA TRP A 260 -0.28 -3.88 0.15
C TRP A 260 0.00 -3.70 -1.36
N ILE A 261 0.95 -2.86 -1.74
CA ILE A 261 1.45 -2.78 -3.12
C ILE A 261 2.12 -4.09 -3.52
N ASP A 262 2.97 -4.70 -2.66
CA ASP A 262 3.60 -6.01 -2.92
C ASP A 262 2.55 -7.13 -3.08
N ILE A 263 1.56 -7.16 -2.20
CA ILE A 263 0.43 -8.10 -2.31
C ILE A 263 -0.31 -7.92 -3.65
N ALA A 264 -0.63 -6.67 -4.01
CA ALA A 264 -1.34 -6.35 -5.25
C ALA A 264 -0.52 -6.74 -6.49
N ALA A 265 0.79 -6.46 -6.48
CA ALA A 265 1.71 -6.84 -7.55
C ALA A 265 1.75 -8.36 -7.75
N GLY A 266 1.85 -9.11 -6.66
CA GLY A 266 1.82 -10.59 -6.72
C GLY A 266 0.51 -11.13 -7.31
N ILE A 267 -0.63 -10.52 -6.98
CA ILE A 267 -1.94 -10.90 -7.53
C ILE A 267 -2.05 -10.51 -9.01
N ALA A 268 -1.64 -9.28 -9.37
CA ALA A 268 -1.66 -8.79 -10.76
C ALA A 268 -0.84 -9.69 -11.68
N ALA A 269 0.38 -10.03 -11.29
CA ALA A 269 1.25 -10.95 -12.01
C ALA A 269 0.62 -12.35 -12.16
N ALA A 270 0.05 -12.91 -11.08
CA ALA A 270 -0.63 -14.20 -11.10
C ALA A 270 -1.87 -14.21 -11.99
N ARG A 271 -2.57 -13.09 -12.11
CA ARG A 271 -3.75 -12.87 -12.96
C ARG A 271 -3.39 -12.47 -14.39
N ARG A 272 -2.12 -12.14 -14.64
CA ARG A 272 -1.62 -11.67 -15.94
C ARG A 272 -2.41 -10.47 -16.44
N LEU A 273 -2.55 -9.45 -15.59
CA LEU A 273 -3.18 -8.20 -15.98
C LEU A 273 -2.40 -7.60 -17.16
N ASP A 274 -3.07 -6.87 -18.02
CA ASP A 274 -2.36 -6.08 -19.02
C ASP A 274 -1.77 -4.80 -18.39
N LEU A 275 -0.86 -4.14 -19.10
CA LEU A 275 -0.13 -2.98 -18.61
C LEU A 275 -1.04 -1.83 -18.16
N VAL A 276 -2.16 -1.64 -18.82
CA VAL A 276 -3.11 -0.55 -18.53
C VAL A 276 -3.87 -0.85 -17.24
N ASP A 277 -4.36 -2.09 -17.09
CA ASP A 277 -5.06 -2.52 -15.89
C ASP A 277 -4.11 -2.59 -14.69
N GLU A 278 -2.82 -2.95 -14.86
CA GLU A 278 -1.80 -2.85 -13.82
C GLU A 278 -1.57 -1.42 -13.37
N ALA A 279 -1.35 -0.50 -14.32
CA ALA A 279 -1.16 0.91 -14.02
C ALA A 279 -2.38 1.49 -13.27
N ARG A 280 -3.59 1.13 -13.70
CA ARG A 280 -4.83 1.51 -13.03
C ARG A 280 -4.94 0.96 -11.63
N LEU A 281 -4.64 -0.32 -11.44
CA LEU A 281 -4.68 -0.96 -10.12
C LEU A 281 -3.74 -0.26 -9.15
N MET A 282 -2.48 -0.03 -9.55
CA MET A 282 -1.49 0.61 -8.71
C MET A 282 -1.83 2.07 -8.40
N ALA A 283 -2.40 2.81 -9.35
CA ALA A 283 -2.87 4.19 -9.12
C ALA A 283 -4.05 4.25 -8.15
N LEU A 284 -5.07 3.38 -8.32
CA LEU A 284 -6.20 3.26 -7.40
C LEU A 284 -5.73 2.94 -5.98
N LEU A 285 -4.87 1.94 -5.84
CA LEU A 285 -4.40 1.45 -4.55
C LEU A 285 -3.57 2.52 -3.83
N SER A 286 -2.57 3.07 -4.50
CA SER A 286 -1.67 4.05 -3.89
C SER A 286 -2.37 5.37 -3.53
N THR A 287 -3.32 5.84 -4.33
CA THR A 287 -4.12 7.03 -3.98
C THR A 287 -5.07 6.77 -2.82
N ALA A 288 -5.68 5.59 -2.75
CA ALA A 288 -6.52 5.21 -1.62
C ALA A 288 -5.73 5.13 -0.31
N GLU A 289 -4.52 4.58 -0.35
CA GLU A 289 -3.66 4.52 0.83
C GLU A 289 -3.12 5.89 1.23
N ALA A 290 -2.77 6.75 0.27
CA ALA A 290 -2.36 8.13 0.57
C ALA A 290 -3.49 8.94 1.22
N ASP A 291 -4.71 8.77 0.75
CA ASP A 291 -5.89 9.40 1.37
C ASP A 291 -6.25 8.78 2.72
N ALA A 292 -6.08 7.46 2.90
CA ALA A 292 -6.24 6.80 4.19
C ALA A 292 -5.21 7.31 5.21
N ALA A 293 -3.97 7.60 4.79
CA ALA A 293 -2.96 8.25 5.63
C ALA A 293 -3.43 9.62 6.11
N ILE A 294 -3.92 10.45 5.19
CA ILE A 294 -4.41 11.81 5.49
C ILE A 294 -5.61 11.76 6.44
N ALA A 295 -6.60 10.90 6.15
CA ALA A 295 -7.78 10.73 6.99
C ALA A 295 -7.44 10.19 8.40
N ALA A 296 -6.50 9.24 8.48
CA ALA A 296 -6.04 8.73 9.76
C ALA A 296 -5.29 9.78 10.57
N TRP A 297 -4.42 10.58 9.94
CA TRP A 297 -3.70 11.68 10.60
C TRP A 297 -4.63 12.81 11.01
N ASP A 298 -5.62 13.15 10.21
CA ASP A 298 -6.70 14.06 10.59
C ASP A 298 -7.38 13.62 11.90
N ALA A 299 -7.82 12.37 11.98
CA ALA A 299 -8.42 11.83 13.20
C ALA A 299 -7.44 11.84 14.39
N LYS A 300 -6.15 11.46 14.15
CA LYS A 300 -5.12 11.44 15.21
C LYS A 300 -4.94 12.80 15.86
N TYR A 301 -4.84 13.86 15.07
CA TYR A 301 -4.59 15.19 15.60
C TYR A 301 -5.88 15.92 16.03
N ALA A 302 -7.04 15.53 15.49
CA ALA A 302 -8.33 16.04 15.96
C ALA A 302 -8.67 15.56 17.38
N TYR A 303 -8.37 14.28 17.69
CA TYR A 303 -8.70 13.67 18.98
C TYR A 303 -7.54 13.59 19.95
N ALA A 304 -6.32 13.59 19.47
CA ALA A 304 -5.08 13.55 20.26
C ALA A 304 -5.11 12.51 21.41
N ALA A 305 -5.62 11.30 21.13
CA ALA A 305 -5.81 10.27 22.16
C ALA A 305 -4.51 9.63 22.60
N TRP A 306 -4.38 9.36 23.89
CA TRP A 306 -3.22 8.71 24.49
C TRP A 306 -3.00 7.27 24.02
N ARG A 307 -1.75 6.81 24.11
CA ARG A 307 -1.34 5.45 23.75
C ARG A 307 -1.61 4.44 24.87
N PRO A 308 -1.73 3.13 24.54
CA PRO A 308 -1.98 2.09 25.53
C PRO A 308 -1.01 2.10 26.71
N ILE A 309 0.29 2.31 26.48
CA ILE A 309 1.29 2.39 27.56
C ILE A 309 0.95 3.48 28.58
N THR A 310 0.47 4.63 28.13
CA THR A 310 0.05 5.72 29.00
C THR A 310 -1.29 5.41 29.68
N ALA A 311 -2.28 4.95 28.90
CA ALA A 311 -3.62 4.67 29.41
C ALA A 311 -3.66 3.54 30.43
N ILE A 312 -2.88 2.48 30.22
CA ILE A 312 -2.77 1.36 31.17
C ILE A 312 -2.02 1.78 32.44
N GLY A 313 -0.87 2.46 32.27
CA GLY A 313 -0.08 2.93 33.41
C GLY A 313 -0.82 3.93 34.31
N GLU A 314 -1.70 4.73 33.71
CA GLU A 314 -2.46 5.80 34.38
C GLU A 314 -3.97 5.55 34.40
N ALA A 315 -4.40 4.30 34.32
CA ALA A 315 -5.82 3.95 34.21
C ALA A 315 -6.68 4.52 35.34
N ALA A 316 -6.13 4.68 36.54
CA ALA A 316 -6.82 5.34 37.65
C ALA A 316 -7.29 6.77 37.32
N ALA A 317 -6.55 7.49 36.48
CA ALA A 317 -6.92 8.85 36.08
C ALA A 317 -8.12 8.89 35.10
N SER A 318 -8.50 7.76 34.51
CA SER A 318 -9.70 7.65 33.66
C SER A 318 -11.01 7.69 34.45
N GLY A 319 -10.97 7.40 35.76
CA GLY A 319 -12.14 7.21 36.62
C GLY A 319 -12.89 5.89 36.37
N ASN A 320 -12.37 5.01 35.52
CA ASN A 320 -12.98 3.72 35.18
C ASN A 320 -12.43 2.62 36.08
N THR A 321 -13.28 2.03 36.91
CA THR A 321 -12.90 0.99 37.90
C THR A 321 -12.77 -0.41 37.25
N GLU A 322 -13.16 -0.59 36.01
CA GLU A 322 -13.04 -1.86 35.29
C GLU A 322 -11.62 -2.09 34.70
N VAL A 323 -10.74 -1.07 34.79
CA VAL A 323 -9.36 -1.18 34.31
C VAL A 323 -8.40 -1.10 35.50
N THR A 324 -7.58 -2.13 35.66
CA THR A 324 -6.55 -2.16 36.67
C THR A 324 -5.28 -1.44 36.17
N PRO A 325 -4.81 -0.37 36.84
CA PRO A 325 -3.59 0.31 36.46
C PRO A 325 -2.36 -0.61 36.58
N ASP A 326 -1.46 -0.52 35.61
CA ASP A 326 -0.17 -1.22 35.65
C ASP A 326 0.93 -0.28 35.08
N ARG A 327 1.70 0.32 35.96
CA ARG A 327 2.78 1.26 35.62
C ARG A 327 4.01 0.58 35.02
N GLU A 328 4.16 -0.73 35.24
CA GLU A 328 5.27 -1.52 34.71
C GLU A 328 4.93 -2.17 33.36
N TRP A 329 3.68 -2.02 32.91
CA TRP A 329 3.25 -2.59 31.66
C TRP A 329 4.02 -2.00 30.48
N LYS A 330 4.51 -2.87 29.60
CA LYS A 330 5.22 -2.50 28.38
C LYS A 330 4.60 -3.22 27.18
N PRO A 331 4.42 -2.51 26.03
CA PRO A 331 3.96 -3.15 24.81
C PRO A 331 5.02 -4.08 24.22
N LEU A 332 4.59 -5.04 23.41
CA LEU A 332 5.49 -5.92 22.65
C LEU A 332 6.26 -5.12 21.58
N LEU A 333 5.57 -4.24 20.88
CA LEU A 333 6.16 -3.41 19.82
C LEU A 333 6.47 -2.00 20.35
N PRO A 334 7.50 -1.32 19.81
CA PRO A 334 7.74 0.09 20.11
C PRO A 334 6.49 0.94 19.83
N THR A 335 6.15 1.82 20.74
CA THR A 335 5.01 2.74 20.58
C THR A 335 5.40 3.87 19.64
N PRO A 336 4.71 4.04 18.50
CA PRO A 336 5.03 5.13 17.58
C PRO A 336 4.74 6.51 18.19
N PRO A 337 5.58 7.54 17.92
CA PRO A 337 5.45 8.87 18.51
C PRO A 337 4.37 9.72 17.81
N PHE A 338 3.11 9.33 17.90
CA PHE A 338 1.95 10.09 17.45
C PHE A 338 0.67 9.62 18.14
N PRO A 339 -0.43 10.42 18.14
CA PRO A 339 -1.67 10.05 18.82
C PRO A 339 -2.23 8.71 18.36
N GLU A 340 -2.93 8.06 19.30
CA GLU A 340 -3.37 6.67 19.12
C GLU A 340 -4.46 6.52 18.07
N TYR A 341 -5.53 7.30 18.15
CA TYR A 341 -6.79 7.10 17.44
C TYR A 341 -6.83 7.86 16.12
N ILE A 342 -7.09 7.20 15.00
CA ILE A 342 -7.41 5.80 14.73
C ILE A 342 -6.15 5.01 14.35
N SER A 343 -6.24 3.65 14.31
CA SER A 343 -5.14 2.80 13.85
C SER A 343 -4.81 3.02 12.38
N GLY A 344 -3.57 3.46 12.10
CA GLY A 344 -3.09 3.66 10.73
C GLY A 344 -3.04 2.36 9.92
N HIS A 345 -2.50 1.27 10.50
CA HIS A 345 -2.47 -0.04 9.84
C HIS A 345 -3.87 -0.52 9.42
N SER A 346 -4.87 -0.33 10.29
CA SER A 346 -6.26 -0.68 9.97
C SER A 346 -6.81 0.16 8.83
N ALA A 347 -6.51 1.47 8.81
CA ALA A 347 -6.97 2.37 7.76
C ALA A 347 -6.32 2.05 6.40
N PHE A 348 -4.99 1.89 6.35
CA PHE A 348 -4.30 1.48 5.13
C PHE A 348 -4.82 0.14 4.61
N SER A 349 -4.86 -0.87 5.49
CA SER A 349 -5.24 -2.22 5.08
C SER A 349 -6.68 -2.32 4.60
N ALA A 350 -7.61 -1.61 5.24
CA ALA A 350 -9.01 -1.61 4.78
C ALA A 350 -9.19 -0.83 3.48
N ALA A 351 -8.45 0.28 3.26
CA ALA A 351 -8.48 1.01 2.00
C ALA A 351 -7.97 0.12 0.85
N ALA A 352 -6.85 -0.55 1.06
CA ALA A 352 -6.30 -1.50 0.10
C ALA A 352 -7.26 -2.66 -0.18
N ALA A 353 -7.79 -3.31 0.85
CA ALA A 353 -8.73 -4.42 0.72
C ALA A 353 -10.00 -4.00 -0.05
N ALA A 354 -10.53 -2.80 0.21
CA ALA A 354 -11.72 -2.29 -0.48
C ALA A 354 -11.45 -2.02 -1.98
N VAL A 355 -10.28 -1.47 -2.32
CA VAL A 355 -9.85 -1.28 -3.73
C VAL A 355 -9.69 -2.62 -4.42
N LEU A 356 -8.94 -3.55 -3.82
CA LEU A 356 -8.68 -4.88 -4.40
C LEU A 356 -9.96 -5.68 -4.59
N ALA A 357 -10.85 -5.69 -3.58
CA ALA A 357 -12.12 -6.39 -3.68
C ALA A 357 -12.99 -5.86 -4.83
N ARG A 358 -13.03 -4.55 -5.04
CA ARG A 358 -13.78 -3.94 -6.13
C ARG A 358 -13.12 -4.15 -7.49
N PHE A 359 -11.80 -4.06 -7.56
CA PHE A 359 -11.06 -4.25 -8.80
C PHE A 359 -11.20 -5.68 -9.33
N PHE A 360 -11.12 -6.67 -8.46
CA PHE A 360 -11.22 -8.09 -8.82
C PHE A 360 -12.65 -8.66 -8.74
N GLY A 361 -13.65 -7.83 -8.45
CA GLY A 361 -15.06 -8.22 -8.46
C GLY A 361 -15.53 -9.00 -7.23
N GLY A 362 -14.76 -9.01 -6.14
CA GLY A 362 -15.16 -9.61 -4.86
C GLY A 362 -14.05 -9.70 -3.83
N ASP A 363 -14.43 -9.79 -2.56
CA ASP A 363 -13.50 -9.89 -1.44
C ASP A 363 -12.78 -11.25 -1.36
N ARG A 364 -13.46 -12.32 -1.79
CA ARG A 364 -12.92 -13.69 -1.72
C ARG A 364 -11.88 -13.94 -2.81
N MET A 365 -10.62 -13.92 -2.40
CA MET A 365 -9.47 -14.24 -3.24
C MET A 365 -8.39 -14.91 -2.40
N ALA A 366 -7.85 -16.03 -2.88
CA ALA A 366 -6.71 -16.68 -2.23
C ALA A 366 -5.42 -16.02 -2.70
N PHE A 367 -4.60 -15.59 -1.75
CA PHE A 367 -3.28 -15.02 -2.00
C PHE A 367 -2.33 -15.30 -0.82
N SER A 368 -1.08 -14.96 -1.00
CA SER A 368 -0.06 -15.06 0.05
C SER A 368 0.68 -13.74 0.20
N ALA A 369 1.13 -13.46 1.42
CA ALA A 369 1.95 -12.31 1.77
C ALA A 369 3.24 -12.75 2.46
N ARG A 370 4.27 -11.93 2.38
CA ARG A 370 5.55 -12.06 3.06
C ARG A 370 5.82 -10.82 3.88
N SER A 371 6.73 -10.91 4.85
CA SER A 371 7.10 -9.77 5.69
C SER A 371 8.54 -9.37 5.47
N ASP A 372 8.81 -8.08 5.56
CA ASP A 372 10.16 -7.52 5.59
C ASP A 372 10.85 -7.70 6.95
N THR A 373 10.11 -8.08 8.00
CA THR A 373 10.70 -8.37 9.32
C THR A 373 11.76 -9.46 9.17
N PRO A 374 13.04 -9.18 9.52
CA PRO A 374 14.16 -10.08 9.23
C PRO A 374 13.96 -11.51 9.71
N GLU A 375 13.39 -11.68 10.91
CA GLU A 375 13.16 -12.98 11.55
C GLU A 375 12.01 -13.76 10.89
N LEU A 376 11.18 -13.08 10.09
CA LEU A 376 9.98 -13.65 9.46
C LEU A 376 10.05 -13.70 7.93
N ARG A 377 11.17 -13.37 7.30
CA ARG A 377 11.33 -13.37 5.83
C ARG A 377 10.99 -14.71 5.17
N ALA A 378 11.18 -15.82 5.89
CA ALA A 378 10.81 -17.16 5.42
C ALA A 378 9.33 -17.50 5.66
N VAL A 379 8.62 -16.71 6.47
CA VAL A 379 7.21 -16.94 6.79
C VAL A 379 6.35 -16.45 5.64
N VAL A 380 5.45 -17.31 5.18
CA VAL A 380 4.44 -16.99 4.19
C VAL A 380 3.07 -17.13 4.85
N ARG A 381 2.35 -16.04 4.95
CA ARG A 381 0.95 -16.07 5.40
C ARG A 381 0.01 -16.20 4.20
N ARG A 382 -1.04 -16.99 4.36
CA ARG A 382 -2.03 -17.26 3.32
C ARG A 382 -3.38 -16.76 3.76
N PHE A 383 -4.05 -16.06 2.86
CA PHE A 383 -5.37 -15.48 3.09
C PHE A 383 -6.36 -15.99 2.06
N THR A 384 -7.63 -16.00 2.41
CA THR A 384 -8.75 -16.39 1.54
C THR A 384 -9.63 -15.21 1.15
N SER A 385 -9.37 -14.03 1.73
CA SER A 385 -10.02 -12.78 1.38
C SER A 385 -9.15 -11.58 1.74
N PHE A 386 -9.38 -10.46 1.09
CA PHE A 386 -8.71 -9.19 1.35
C PHE A 386 -9.08 -8.66 2.74
N SER A 387 -10.37 -8.75 3.10
CA SER A 387 -10.86 -8.34 4.42
C SER A 387 -10.21 -9.11 5.57
N ALA A 388 -9.96 -10.42 5.41
CA ALA A 388 -9.29 -11.23 6.43
C ALA A 388 -7.84 -10.78 6.67
N ALA A 389 -7.12 -10.39 5.60
CA ALA A 389 -5.77 -9.85 5.73
C ALA A 389 -5.77 -8.46 6.39
N ALA A 390 -6.73 -7.60 6.04
CA ALA A 390 -6.89 -6.28 6.66
C ALA A 390 -7.23 -6.38 8.15
N GLU A 391 -8.11 -7.31 8.53
CA GLU A 391 -8.45 -7.59 9.92
C GLU A 391 -7.21 -8.06 10.70
N GLU A 392 -6.43 -8.99 10.14
CA GLU A 392 -5.22 -9.50 10.78
C GLU A 392 -4.16 -8.39 10.94
N ALA A 393 -3.95 -7.57 9.91
CA ALA A 393 -3.03 -6.44 9.96
C ALA A 393 -3.44 -5.42 11.03
N GLY A 394 -4.74 -5.14 11.17
CA GLY A 394 -5.25 -4.29 12.24
C GLY A 394 -5.10 -4.90 13.62
N MET A 395 -5.49 -6.16 13.80
CA MET A 395 -5.35 -6.89 15.07
C MET A 395 -3.89 -7.07 15.51
N SER A 396 -2.95 -7.09 14.57
CA SER A 396 -1.51 -7.13 14.87
C SER A 396 -1.08 -6.02 15.82
N ARG A 397 -1.76 -4.86 15.76
CA ARG A 397 -1.43 -3.68 16.58
C ARG A 397 -1.93 -3.82 18.01
N ILE A 398 -3.03 -4.57 18.22
CA ILE A 398 -3.51 -4.94 19.56
C ILE A 398 -2.56 -5.98 20.17
N TYR A 399 -2.16 -6.98 19.39
CA TYR A 399 -1.15 -7.97 19.81
C TYR A 399 0.23 -7.33 20.05
N GLY A 400 0.53 -6.27 19.33
CA GLY A 400 1.72 -5.43 19.53
C GLY A 400 1.65 -4.50 20.74
N GLY A 401 0.46 -4.27 21.31
CA GLY A 401 0.24 -3.44 22.49
C GLY A 401 0.24 -1.93 22.24
N ILE A 402 0.01 -1.49 21.02
CA ILE A 402 0.16 -0.09 20.62
C ILE A 402 -1.11 0.58 20.10
N HIS A 403 -2.20 -0.17 19.97
CA HIS A 403 -3.51 0.33 19.62
C HIS A 403 -4.62 -0.34 20.45
N PHE A 404 -5.80 0.33 20.52
CA PHE A 404 -7.01 -0.20 21.13
C PHE A 404 -7.93 -0.81 20.09
N HIS A 405 -8.79 -1.75 20.51
CA HIS A 405 -9.71 -2.43 19.61
C HIS A 405 -10.74 -1.49 18.95
N PHE A 406 -11.25 -0.48 19.68
CA PHE A 406 -12.12 0.52 19.09
C PHE A 406 -11.42 1.33 17.97
N SER A 407 -10.14 1.64 18.17
CA SER A 407 -9.31 2.35 17.21
C SER A 407 -9.03 1.52 15.94
N HIS A 408 -8.90 0.21 16.11
CA HIS A 408 -8.80 -0.74 15.00
C HIS A 408 -10.11 -0.79 14.19
N LEU A 409 -11.26 -0.96 14.85
CA LEU A 409 -12.55 -1.04 14.16
C LEU A 409 -12.89 0.25 13.41
N ASP A 410 -12.68 1.42 14.04
CA ASP A 410 -12.91 2.69 13.40
C ASP A 410 -11.90 2.96 12.26
N GLY A 411 -10.66 2.46 12.41
CA GLY A 411 -9.66 2.48 11.35
C GLY A 411 -10.07 1.68 10.12
N LEU A 412 -10.59 0.46 10.32
CA LEU A 412 -11.14 -0.36 9.23
C LEU A 412 -12.31 0.34 8.53
N ALA A 413 -13.23 0.92 9.30
CA ALA A 413 -14.39 1.61 8.74
C ALA A 413 -13.99 2.83 7.89
N VAL A 414 -13.03 3.64 8.36
CA VAL A 414 -12.51 4.78 7.61
C VAL A 414 -11.78 4.33 6.35
N GLY A 415 -10.90 3.33 6.45
CA GLY A 415 -10.16 2.81 5.30
C GLY A 415 -11.10 2.23 4.22
N ASP A 416 -12.08 1.41 4.62
CA ASP A 416 -13.08 0.87 3.68
C ASP A 416 -13.86 2.00 2.96
N ALA A 417 -14.28 3.03 3.71
CA ALA A 417 -14.98 4.17 3.12
C ALA A 417 -14.09 4.94 2.12
N VAL A 418 -12.80 5.15 2.43
CA VAL A 418 -11.83 5.78 1.55
C VAL A 418 -11.62 4.93 0.29
N GLY A 419 -11.29 3.65 0.43
CA GLY A 419 -11.02 2.77 -0.70
C GLY A 419 -12.21 2.66 -1.66
N ARG A 420 -13.44 2.56 -1.12
CA ARG A 420 -14.67 2.59 -1.92
C ARG A 420 -14.83 3.91 -2.66
N TYR A 421 -14.66 5.02 -1.96
CA TYR A 421 -14.81 6.34 -2.56
C TYR A 421 -13.84 6.55 -3.72
N VAL A 422 -12.58 6.17 -3.55
CA VAL A 422 -11.56 6.26 -4.61
C VAL A 422 -11.97 5.40 -5.81
N PHE A 423 -12.27 4.14 -5.57
CA PHE A 423 -12.64 3.22 -6.67
C PHE A 423 -13.89 3.67 -7.40
N ASP A 424 -14.91 4.14 -6.70
CA ASP A 424 -16.22 4.47 -7.30
C ASP A 424 -16.21 5.83 -8.03
N ASN A 425 -15.20 6.71 -7.79
CA ASN A 425 -15.21 8.08 -8.32
C ASN A 425 -13.99 8.44 -9.19
N PHE A 426 -12.90 7.65 -9.18
CA PHE A 426 -11.66 7.97 -9.89
C PHE A 426 -11.20 6.81 -10.77
N PHE A 427 -10.44 7.11 -11.80
CA PHE A 427 -9.89 6.12 -12.72
C PHE A 427 -10.98 5.24 -13.37
N GLN A 428 -12.17 5.81 -13.60
CA GLN A 428 -13.30 5.10 -14.14
C GLN A 428 -13.10 4.77 -15.62
N ARG A 429 -13.60 3.62 -16.06
CA ARG A 429 -13.58 3.28 -17.49
C ARG A 429 -14.42 4.30 -18.26
N GLN A 430 -13.84 4.89 -19.30
CA GLN A 430 -14.57 5.77 -20.18
C GLN A 430 -15.49 4.96 -21.11
N ALA A 431 -16.69 5.47 -21.37
CA ALA A 431 -17.54 4.89 -22.39
C ALA A 431 -16.82 5.01 -23.74
N ALA A 432 -16.74 3.91 -24.50
CA ALA A 432 -16.17 3.95 -25.83
C ALA A 432 -16.86 5.09 -26.63
N ILE A 433 -16.09 6.06 -27.09
CA ILE A 433 -16.61 7.08 -28.00
C ILE A 433 -17.04 6.32 -29.24
N ALA A 434 -18.36 6.17 -29.42
CA ALA A 434 -18.91 5.62 -30.65
C ALA A 434 -18.50 6.58 -31.75
N THR A 435 -17.45 6.24 -32.50
CA THR A 435 -17.13 6.90 -33.77
C THR A 435 -18.29 6.59 -34.70
N SER A 436 -19.27 7.49 -34.73
CA SER A 436 -20.25 7.52 -35.80
C SER A 436 -19.51 7.84 -37.10
N VAL A 437 -19.02 6.81 -37.76
CA VAL A 437 -18.68 6.89 -39.16
C VAL A 437 -20.01 7.09 -39.89
N SER A 438 -20.39 8.34 -40.10
CA SER A 438 -21.39 8.68 -41.10
C SER A 438 -20.80 8.27 -42.46
N ALA A 439 -21.27 7.16 -42.97
CA ALA A 439 -21.00 6.78 -44.34
C ALA A 439 -21.58 7.85 -45.30
N PRO A 440 -20.88 8.15 -46.39
CA PRO A 440 -21.27 9.15 -47.37
C PRO A 440 -22.51 8.78 -48.18
#